data_d5d3af1d2f50ddf255ca2c9641785c13
#
_entry.id   d5d3af1d2f50ddf255ca2c9641785c13
#
_cell.length_a   1.000
_cell.length_b   1.000
_cell.length_c   1.000
_cell.angle_alpha   90.00
_cell.angle_beta   90.00
_cell.angle_gamma   90.00
#
_symmetry.space_group_name_H-M   'P 1'
#
loop_
_entity.id
_entity.type
_entity.pdbx_description
1 polymer ?
#
loop_
_entity_poly.entity_id
_entity_poly.type
_entity_poly.pdbx_seq_one_letter_code
_entity_poly.pdbx_strand_id
1 'polypeptide(L)'
;MTKDHNQLNMSGADKKHSASTTELLSEELLSHIGRTSAPRTEIVSRREIRKYAIATGWKKKEYLDGDVAPPLFHLPLFWDIVELDQLSPDGVSIDRLLPKFPLEKAMAGGLDIEYFRPIRAGDVLVATRTLTNIYEKSGSQGPIIFYEVVMRVETEAGDLVLTEKTTRLLR
;
A
#
# COMPACT_ATOMS: atom_id res chain seq x y z
N MET A 1 46.86 66.41 13.62
CA MET A 1 47.08 65.85 14.97
C MET A 1 45.84 65.04 15.34
N THR A 2 46.12 63.84 15.74
CA THR A 2 45.33 62.85 16.52
C THR A 2 44.24 62.09 15.82
N LYS A 3 44.58 60.84 15.65
CA LYS A 3 43.78 59.65 15.31
C LYS A 3 42.76 59.37 16.40
N ASP A 4 41.64 58.82 16.03
CA ASP A 4 40.99 57.83 16.89
C ASP A 4 40.35 56.71 16.07
N HIS A 5 40.69 55.51 16.48
CA HIS A 5 40.27 54.23 15.99
C HIS A 5 38.87 53.91 16.52
N ASN A 6 37.96 53.51 15.64
CA ASN A 6 36.75 52.86 16.08
C ASN A 6 36.73 51.42 15.56
N GLN A 7 36.96 50.49 16.47
CA GLN A 7 36.84 49.04 16.22
C GLN A 7 35.38 48.67 16.27
N LEU A 8 34.84 48.22 15.13
CA LEU A 8 33.54 47.57 15.04
C LEU A 8 33.69 46.08 15.34
N ASN A 9 33.17 45.73 16.49
CA ASN A 9 33.07 44.35 16.97
C ASN A 9 31.88 43.67 16.28
N MET A 10 32.14 42.84 15.27
CA MET A 10 31.13 42.01 14.62
C MET A 10 31.11 40.64 15.29
N SER A 11 30.25 40.47 16.29
CA SER A 11 29.87 39.18 16.81
C SER A 11 28.60 38.73 16.07
N GLY A 12 28.80 38.07 14.94
CA GLY A 12 27.75 37.32 14.24
C GLY A 12 27.56 35.97 14.88
N ALA A 13 26.56 35.86 15.74
CA ALA A 13 26.16 34.58 16.28
C ALA A 13 25.36 33.84 15.19
N ASP A 14 26.04 32.91 14.51
CA ASP A 14 25.39 31.87 13.68
C ASP A 14 24.49 31.02 14.57
N LYS A 15 23.19 31.35 14.60
CA LYS A 15 22.16 30.44 15.05
C LYS A 15 21.96 29.38 13.96
N LYS A 16 22.74 28.30 14.00
CA LYS A 16 22.38 27.04 13.39
C LYS A 16 21.05 26.61 13.98
N HIS A 17 19.97 26.78 13.19
CA HIS A 17 18.72 26.05 13.39
C HIS A 17 19.03 24.59 13.08
N SER A 18 19.38 23.84 14.09
CA SER A 18 19.30 22.39 14.08
C SER A 18 17.82 22.06 14.06
N ALA A 19 17.25 21.88 12.85
CA ALA A 19 15.97 21.22 12.69
C ALA A 19 16.18 19.79 13.20
N SER A 20 15.69 19.50 14.39
CA SER A 20 15.53 18.15 14.90
C SER A 20 14.62 17.42 13.90
N THR A 21 15.21 16.64 13.01
CA THR A 21 14.49 15.70 12.18
C THR A 21 13.92 14.66 13.13
N THR A 22 12.66 14.82 13.51
CA THR A 22 11.96 13.81 14.31
C THR A 22 11.82 12.61 13.38
N GLU A 23 12.58 11.58 13.65
CA GLU A 23 12.50 10.30 12.94
C GLU A 23 11.13 9.71 13.22
N LEU A 24 10.29 9.59 12.19
CA LEU A 24 8.92 9.08 12.33
C LEU A 24 8.87 7.56 12.43
N LEU A 25 9.97 6.89 12.03
CA LEU A 25 10.07 5.44 12.01
C LEU A 25 10.76 4.94 13.28
N SER A 26 9.97 4.48 14.25
CA SER A 26 10.50 3.80 15.43
C SER A 26 10.95 2.38 15.12
N GLU A 27 11.85 1.82 15.93
CA GLU A 27 12.24 0.40 15.85
C GLU A 27 11.02 -0.53 15.97
N GLU A 28 10.06 -0.19 16.83
CA GLU A 28 8.80 -0.91 16.98
C GLU A 28 8.03 -0.94 15.65
N LEU A 29 7.89 0.21 14.97
CA LEU A 29 7.21 0.30 13.68
C LEU A 29 7.91 -0.56 12.62
N LEU A 30 9.23 -0.49 12.54
CA LEU A 30 10.03 -1.26 11.59
C LEU A 30 10.02 -2.78 11.89
N SER A 31 9.81 -3.18 13.14
CA SER A 31 9.71 -4.60 13.52
C SER A 31 8.49 -5.31 12.90
N HIS A 32 7.53 -4.56 12.36
CA HIS A 32 6.39 -5.14 11.66
C HIS A 32 6.72 -5.59 10.22
N ILE A 33 7.86 -5.19 9.67
CA ILE A 33 8.32 -5.67 8.36
C ILE A 33 8.51 -7.19 8.41
N GLY A 34 7.97 -7.88 7.40
CA GLY A 34 7.94 -9.34 7.33
C GLY A 34 6.64 -9.95 7.89
N ARG A 35 5.78 -9.16 8.54
CA ARG A 35 4.48 -9.63 9.02
C ARG A 35 3.62 -10.07 7.84
N THR A 36 3.01 -11.25 7.95
CA THR A 36 2.17 -11.86 6.91
C THR A 36 0.75 -12.07 7.44
N SER A 37 -0.25 -11.84 6.59
CA SER A 37 -1.65 -12.11 6.93
C SER A 37 -1.93 -13.60 7.00
N ALA A 38 -3.01 -13.99 7.67
CA ALA A 38 -3.58 -15.32 7.48
C ALA A 38 -3.94 -15.51 6.00
N PRO A 39 -3.83 -16.75 5.46
CA PRO A 39 -4.28 -17.06 4.11
C PRO A 39 -5.79 -16.82 4.00
N ARG A 40 -6.20 -16.25 2.86
CA ARG A 40 -7.60 -16.07 2.51
C ARG A 40 -7.92 -16.88 1.27
N THR A 41 -8.95 -17.72 1.34
CA THR A 41 -9.37 -18.58 0.25
C THR A 41 -10.68 -18.06 -0.33
N GLU A 42 -10.72 -17.92 -1.66
CA GLU A 42 -11.91 -17.51 -2.40
C GLU A 42 -12.14 -18.43 -3.61
N ILE A 43 -13.40 -18.67 -3.93
CA ILE A 43 -13.81 -19.45 -5.11
C ILE A 43 -14.25 -18.49 -6.20
N VAL A 44 -13.62 -18.59 -7.35
CA VAL A 44 -13.90 -17.73 -8.51
C VAL A 44 -15.20 -18.17 -9.19
N SER A 45 -16.23 -17.36 -9.08
CA SER A 45 -17.50 -17.67 -9.76
C SER A 45 -17.59 -17.01 -11.14
N ARG A 46 -18.18 -17.73 -12.10
CA ARG A 46 -18.50 -17.20 -13.43
C ARG A 46 -19.34 -15.91 -13.34
N ARG A 47 -20.24 -15.84 -12.37
CA ARG A 47 -21.12 -14.69 -12.17
C ARG A 47 -20.34 -13.45 -11.75
N GLU A 48 -19.37 -13.59 -10.85
CA GLU A 48 -18.54 -12.45 -10.38
C GLU A 48 -17.65 -11.95 -11.49
N ILE A 49 -17.01 -12.83 -12.27
CA ILE A 49 -16.25 -12.44 -13.45
C ILE A 49 -17.10 -11.58 -14.39
N ARG A 50 -18.30 -12.04 -14.73
CA ARG A 50 -19.22 -11.30 -15.62
C ARG A 50 -19.63 -9.96 -15.04
N LYS A 51 -19.97 -9.91 -13.76
CA LYS A 51 -20.34 -8.65 -13.07
C LYS A 51 -19.20 -7.66 -13.17
N TYR A 52 -17.98 -8.11 -12.85
CA TYR A 52 -16.79 -7.26 -12.89
C TYR A 52 -16.49 -6.79 -14.32
N ALA A 53 -16.52 -7.69 -15.31
CA ALA A 53 -16.30 -7.35 -16.71
C ALA A 53 -17.28 -6.28 -17.22
N ILE A 54 -18.56 -6.41 -16.90
CA ILE A 54 -19.60 -5.44 -17.27
C ILE A 54 -19.37 -4.09 -16.55
N ALA A 55 -19.13 -4.14 -15.24
CA ALA A 55 -18.95 -2.93 -14.42
C ALA A 55 -17.71 -2.11 -14.84
N THR A 56 -16.65 -2.79 -15.31
CA THR A 56 -15.40 -2.15 -15.74
C THR A 56 -15.31 -1.92 -17.25
N GLY A 57 -16.39 -2.22 -18.00
CA GLY A 57 -16.52 -1.89 -19.42
C GLY A 57 -15.75 -2.80 -20.38
N TRP A 58 -15.29 -3.97 -19.94
CA TRP A 58 -14.64 -4.96 -20.81
C TRP A 58 -15.60 -5.51 -21.88
N LYS A 59 -15.10 -5.68 -23.12
CA LYS A 59 -15.88 -6.16 -24.27
C LYS A 59 -15.45 -7.53 -24.78
N LYS A 60 -14.38 -8.09 -24.23
CA LYS A 60 -13.84 -9.38 -24.65
C LYS A 60 -14.82 -10.50 -24.30
N LYS A 61 -15.15 -11.35 -25.28
CA LYS A 61 -16.18 -12.37 -25.12
C LYS A 61 -15.92 -13.30 -23.93
N GLU A 62 -14.69 -13.79 -23.78
CA GLU A 62 -14.31 -14.67 -22.67
C GLU A 62 -14.55 -14.08 -21.27
N TYR A 63 -14.44 -12.74 -21.12
CA TYR A 63 -14.76 -12.03 -19.89
C TYR A 63 -16.27 -11.90 -19.69
N LEU A 64 -17.00 -11.59 -20.76
CA LEU A 64 -18.47 -11.45 -20.73
C LEU A 64 -19.17 -12.79 -20.55
N ASP A 65 -18.59 -13.89 -21.02
CA ASP A 65 -19.06 -15.26 -20.77
C ASP A 65 -18.72 -15.70 -19.34
N GLY A 66 -17.72 -15.06 -18.72
CA GLY A 66 -17.25 -15.36 -17.37
C GLY A 66 -16.30 -16.55 -17.30
N ASP A 67 -15.68 -16.94 -18.41
CA ASP A 67 -14.74 -18.06 -18.44
C ASP A 67 -13.36 -17.69 -17.92
N VAL A 68 -12.93 -16.45 -18.21
CA VAL A 68 -11.66 -15.86 -17.80
C VAL A 68 -11.94 -14.52 -17.13
N ALA A 69 -11.25 -14.24 -16.05
CA ALA A 69 -11.35 -12.97 -15.35
C ALA A 69 -10.53 -11.88 -16.07
N PRO A 70 -11.06 -10.65 -16.20
CA PRO A 70 -10.28 -9.52 -16.67
C PRO A 70 -9.14 -9.17 -15.71
N PRO A 71 -8.13 -8.39 -16.15
CA PRO A 71 -7.13 -7.82 -15.27
C PRO A 71 -7.75 -7.09 -14.06
N LEU A 72 -7.06 -7.12 -12.92
CA LEU A 72 -7.47 -6.52 -11.64
C LEU A 72 -8.71 -7.16 -10.97
N PHE A 73 -9.28 -8.23 -11.53
CA PHE A 73 -10.41 -8.94 -10.92
C PHE A 73 -10.10 -9.44 -9.50
N HIS A 74 -8.85 -9.79 -9.20
CA HIS A 74 -8.43 -10.25 -7.88
C HIS A 74 -8.62 -9.18 -6.80
N LEU A 75 -8.63 -7.89 -7.14
CA LEU A 75 -8.84 -6.80 -6.18
C LEU A 75 -10.19 -6.92 -5.48
N PRO A 76 -11.35 -6.90 -6.17
CA PRO A 76 -12.64 -7.08 -5.51
C PRO A 76 -12.82 -8.49 -4.93
N LEU A 77 -12.18 -9.53 -5.51
CA LEU A 77 -12.27 -10.89 -5.00
C LEU A 77 -11.70 -11.01 -3.58
N PHE A 78 -10.55 -10.36 -3.32
CA PHE A 78 -9.88 -10.38 -2.03
C PHE A 78 -10.11 -9.11 -1.20
N TRP A 79 -11.06 -8.26 -1.59
CA TRP A 79 -11.43 -7.12 -0.78
C TRP A 79 -12.15 -7.57 0.50
N ASP A 80 -11.81 -6.95 1.63
CA ASP A 80 -12.46 -7.29 2.89
C ASP A 80 -13.95 -6.94 2.87
N ILE A 81 -14.76 -7.92 3.20
CA ILE A 81 -16.20 -7.72 3.44
C ILE A 81 -16.36 -7.52 4.94
N VAL A 82 -16.65 -6.30 5.35
CA VAL A 82 -16.78 -5.92 6.76
C VAL A 82 -18.11 -5.18 7.00
N GLU A 83 -18.58 -5.19 8.23
CA GLU A 83 -19.76 -4.40 8.63
C GLU A 83 -19.41 -2.91 8.63
N LEU A 84 -20.44 -2.04 8.50
CA LEU A 84 -20.26 -0.59 8.39
C LEU A 84 -19.57 0.03 9.60
N ASP A 85 -19.76 -0.53 10.80
CA ASP A 85 -19.14 -0.08 12.04
C ASP A 85 -17.65 -0.47 12.17
N GLN A 86 -17.16 -1.33 11.26
CA GLN A 86 -15.75 -1.74 11.16
C GLN A 86 -14.98 -0.92 10.12
N LEU A 87 -15.64 0.05 9.49
CA LEU A 87 -14.98 0.97 8.58
C LEU A 87 -14.34 2.14 9.35
N SER A 88 -13.24 2.64 8.81
CA SER A 88 -12.68 3.93 9.22
C SER A 88 -13.65 5.08 8.86
N PRO A 89 -13.45 6.29 9.41
CA PRO A 89 -14.23 7.46 9.02
C PRO A 89 -14.23 7.75 7.51
N ASP A 90 -13.17 7.32 6.81
CA ASP A 90 -13.03 7.44 5.35
C ASP A 90 -13.74 6.33 4.57
N GLY A 91 -14.44 5.41 5.25
CA GLY A 91 -15.17 4.31 4.63
C GLY A 91 -14.29 3.16 4.13
N VAL A 92 -13.06 3.04 4.64
CA VAL A 92 -12.12 1.98 4.28
C VAL A 92 -12.01 0.97 5.43
N SER A 93 -11.94 -0.32 5.11
CA SER A 93 -11.70 -1.35 6.11
C SER A 93 -10.34 -1.19 6.80
N ILE A 94 -10.31 -1.39 8.12
CA ILE A 94 -9.08 -1.31 8.91
C ILE A 94 -8.20 -2.52 8.60
N ASP A 95 -7.06 -2.26 7.98
CA ASP A 95 -6.11 -3.31 7.62
C ASP A 95 -5.30 -3.77 8.84
N ARG A 96 -5.64 -4.94 9.37
CA ARG A 96 -4.98 -5.52 10.56
C ARG A 96 -3.54 -6.00 10.31
N LEU A 97 -3.12 -6.08 9.05
CA LEU A 97 -1.73 -6.39 8.69
C LEU A 97 -0.80 -5.23 9.06
N LEU A 98 -1.31 -4.00 8.93
CA LEU A 98 -0.52 -2.79 9.08
C LEU A 98 -0.40 -2.35 10.55
N PRO A 99 0.76 -1.80 10.96
CA PRO A 99 0.89 -1.12 12.23
C PRO A 99 0.12 0.21 12.22
N LYS A 100 -0.06 0.80 13.40
CA LYS A 100 -0.53 2.17 13.50
C LYS A 100 0.61 3.12 13.13
N PHE A 101 0.43 3.87 12.05
CA PHE A 101 1.41 4.88 11.61
C PHE A 101 1.19 6.23 12.31
N PRO A 102 2.25 7.06 12.44
CA PRO A 102 2.13 8.42 13.00
C PRO A 102 1.49 9.42 12.01
N LEU A 103 1.35 9.06 10.74
CA LEU A 103 0.70 9.85 9.69
C LEU A 103 -0.56 9.12 9.20
N GLU A 104 -1.65 9.86 9.01
CA GLU A 104 -2.98 9.24 8.79
C GLU A 104 -3.49 9.37 7.35
N LYS A 105 -3.04 10.39 6.59
CA LYS A 105 -3.55 10.62 5.23
C LYS A 105 -2.92 9.66 4.25
N ALA A 106 -3.62 8.55 3.99
CA ALA A 106 -3.17 7.53 3.06
C ALA A 106 -3.45 7.92 1.59
N MET A 107 -2.46 7.70 0.73
CA MET A 107 -2.56 7.93 -0.71
C MET A 107 -1.99 6.73 -1.47
N ALA A 108 -2.49 6.50 -2.69
CA ALA A 108 -1.93 5.50 -3.59
C ALA A 108 -0.56 5.96 -4.09
N GLY A 109 0.45 5.11 -3.97
CA GLY A 109 1.80 5.35 -4.46
C GLY A 109 2.12 4.57 -5.74
N GLY A 110 1.66 3.33 -5.84
CA GLY A 110 1.90 2.48 -6.99
C GLY A 110 1.24 1.10 -6.84
N LEU A 111 1.10 0.42 -7.97
CA LEU A 111 0.59 -0.94 -8.07
C LEU A 111 1.35 -1.65 -9.18
N ASP A 112 2.12 -2.67 -8.82
CA ASP A 112 2.85 -3.53 -9.76
C ASP A 112 2.27 -4.94 -9.67
N ILE A 113 1.86 -5.52 -10.80
CA ILE A 113 1.25 -6.85 -10.83
C ILE A 113 1.94 -7.70 -11.90
N GLU A 114 2.31 -8.90 -11.51
CA GLU A 114 2.80 -9.93 -12.41
C GLU A 114 1.82 -11.10 -12.43
N TYR A 115 1.29 -11.44 -13.60
CA TYR A 115 0.39 -12.56 -13.82
C TYR A 115 1.17 -13.74 -14.40
N PHE A 116 1.08 -14.90 -13.75
CA PHE A 116 1.72 -16.15 -14.20
C PHE A 116 0.74 -17.04 -14.96
N ARG A 117 -0.55 -16.90 -14.68
CA ARG A 117 -1.63 -17.52 -15.43
C ARG A 117 -2.94 -16.72 -15.34
N PRO A 118 -3.88 -16.90 -16.28
CA PRO A 118 -5.19 -16.27 -16.16
C PRO A 118 -6.01 -16.90 -15.01
N ILE A 119 -6.80 -16.06 -14.33
CA ILE A 119 -7.81 -16.49 -13.37
C ILE A 119 -9.04 -16.98 -14.16
N ARG A 120 -9.56 -18.15 -13.80
CA ARG A 120 -10.69 -18.78 -14.48
C ARG A 120 -11.84 -19.09 -13.51
N ALA A 121 -13.04 -19.17 -14.05
CA ALA A 121 -14.17 -19.65 -13.27
C ALA A 121 -13.93 -21.06 -12.75
N GLY A 122 -14.22 -21.29 -11.49
CA GLY A 122 -13.98 -22.54 -10.77
C GLY A 122 -12.62 -22.63 -10.09
N ASP A 123 -11.72 -21.66 -10.30
CA ASP A 123 -10.47 -21.62 -9.52
C ASP A 123 -10.78 -21.44 -8.04
N VAL A 124 -10.07 -22.18 -7.19
CA VAL A 124 -9.96 -21.95 -5.75
C VAL A 124 -8.63 -21.27 -5.53
N LEU A 125 -8.67 -20.00 -5.12
CA LEU A 125 -7.49 -19.15 -4.99
C LEU A 125 -7.23 -18.85 -3.51
N VAL A 126 -5.96 -18.90 -3.15
CA VAL A 126 -5.46 -18.58 -1.81
C VAL A 126 -4.56 -17.37 -1.91
N ALA A 127 -4.89 -16.30 -1.20
CA ALA A 127 -4.09 -15.08 -1.13
C ALA A 127 -3.44 -14.95 0.25
N THR A 128 -2.16 -14.55 0.27
CA THR A 128 -1.44 -14.08 1.45
C THR A 128 -0.85 -12.71 1.17
N ARG A 129 -0.78 -11.86 2.20
CA ARG A 129 -0.24 -10.50 2.09
C ARG A 129 0.89 -10.34 3.09
N THR A 130 2.00 -9.76 2.66
CA THR A 130 3.18 -9.51 3.50
C THR A 130 3.55 -8.03 3.45
N LEU A 131 3.71 -7.40 4.61
CA LEU A 131 4.30 -6.07 4.72
C LEU A 131 5.81 -6.21 4.49
N THR A 132 6.28 -5.77 3.33
CA THR A 132 7.67 -6.03 2.90
C THR A 132 8.61 -4.87 3.18
N ASN A 133 8.08 -3.64 3.29
CA ASN A 133 8.93 -2.47 3.49
C ASN A 133 8.18 -1.32 4.16
N ILE A 134 8.90 -0.53 4.94
CA ILE A 134 8.48 0.77 5.50
C ILE A 134 9.68 1.69 5.40
N TYR A 135 9.53 2.86 4.79
CA TYR A 135 10.60 3.84 4.68
C TYR A 135 10.06 5.27 4.65
N GLU A 136 10.92 6.22 5.01
CA GLU A 136 10.61 7.65 5.03
C GLU A 136 11.32 8.37 3.90
N LYS A 137 10.67 9.40 3.35
CA LYS A 137 11.28 10.38 2.45
C LYS A 137 10.88 11.78 2.87
N SER A 138 11.80 12.73 2.69
CA SER A 138 11.50 14.15 2.86
C SER A 138 10.73 14.66 1.65
N GLY A 139 9.54 15.18 1.88
CA GLY A 139 8.74 15.89 0.88
C GLY A 139 8.82 17.41 1.06
N SER A 140 8.34 18.16 0.08
CA SER A 140 8.31 19.63 0.14
C SER A 140 7.40 20.20 1.24
N GLN A 141 6.45 19.40 1.74
CA GLN A 141 5.50 19.77 2.78
C GLN A 141 5.69 18.97 4.08
N GLY A 142 6.86 18.38 4.28
CA GLY A 142 7.18 17.56 5.43
C GLY A 142 7.51 16.11 5.09
N PRO A 143 7.73 15.27 6.10
CA PRO A 143 8.07 13.88 5.92
C PRO A 143 6.90 13.08 5.35
N ILE A 144 7.23 12.05 4.59
CA ILE A 144 6.27 11.11 3.97
C ILE A 144 6.73 9.71 4.32
N ILE A 145 5.85 8.92 4.89
CA ILE A 145 6.10 7.49 5.13
C ILE A 145 5.57 6.71 3.93
N PHE A 146 6.38 5.80 3.41
CA PHE A 146 5.98 4.81 2.42
C PHE A 146 5.93 3.44 3.07
N TYR A 147 4.99 2.62 2.64
CA TYR A 147 5.00 1.20 2.95
C TYR A 147 4.63 0.38 1.71
N GLU A 148 5.15 -0.83 1.67
CA GLU A 148 4.94 -1.77 0.58
C GLU A 148 4.36 -3.07 1.12
N VAL A 149 3.29 -3.54 0.48
CA VAL A 149 2.66 -4.82 0.76
C VAL A 149 2.72 -5.66 -0.50
N VAL A 150 3.22 -6.88 -0.39
CA VAL A 150 3.18 -7.87 -1.47
C VAL A 150 2.05 -8.85 -1.18
N MET A 151 1.14 -8.98 -2.13
CA MET A 151 0.14 -10.05 -2.15
C MET A 151 0.60 -11.14 -3.10
N ARG A 152 0.54 -12.38 -2.65
CA ARG A 152 0.79 -13.58 -3.42
C ARG A 152 -0.51 -14.37 -3.52
N VAL A 153 -0.91 -14.69 -4.74
CA VAL A 153 -2.12 -15.48 -5.02
C VAL A 153 -1.72 -16.78 -5.69
N GLU A 154 -2.14 -17.88 -5.10
CA GLU A 154 -1.88 -19.24 -5.57
C GLU A 154 -3.19 -20.00 -5.73
N THR A 155 -3.17 -21.10 -6.46
CA THR A 155 -4.26 -22.09 -6.42
C THR A 155 -4.18 -22.85 -5.10
N GLU A 156 -5.25 -23.58 -4.76
CA GLU A 156 -5.24 -24.50 -3.62
C GLU A 156 -4.15 -25.59 -3.76
N ALA A 157 -3.74 -25.92 -4.99
CA ALA A 157 -2.65 -26.85 -5.28
C ALA A 157 -1.25 -26.23 -5.12
N GLY A 158 -1.13 -24.91 -4.87
CA GLY A 158 0.11 -24.19 -4.69
C GLY A 158 0.70 -23.60 -5.98
N ASP A 159 -0.01 -23.64 -7.11
CA ASP A 159 0.46 -23.01 -8.35
C ASP A 159 0.32 -21.49 -8.25
N LEU A 160 1.39 -20.76 -8.53
CA LEU A 160 1.39 -19.31 -8.51
C LEU A 160 0.51 -18.73 -9.64
N VAL A 161 -0.42 -17.85 -9.28
CA VAL A 161 -1.36 -17.20 -10.20
C VAL A 161 -0.94 -15.78 -10.49
N LEU A 162 -0.65 -15.00 -9.45
CA LEU A 162 -0.11 -13.65 -9.58
C LEU A 162 0.64 -13.22 -8.31
N THR A 163 1.48 -12.21 -8.48
CA THR A 163 1.99 -11.39 -7.39
C THR A 163 1.59 -9.93 -7.61
N GLU A 164 1.24 -9.25 -6.54
CA GLU A 164 0.93 -7.82 -6.55
C GLU A 164 1.78 -7.12 -5.50
N LYS A 165 2.48 -6.08 -5.89
CA LYS A 165 3.12 -5.15 -4.96
C LYS A 165 2.38 -3.83 -4.95
N THR A 166 1.79 -3.51 -3.81
CA THR A 166 1.14 -2.21 -3.56
C THR A 166 2.08 -1.32 -2.77
N THR A 167 2.32 -0.12 -3.27
CA THR A 167 2.98 0.96 -2.55
C THR A 167 1.94 1.99 -2.10
N ARG A 168 1.96 2.34 -0.84
CA ARG A 168 1.15 3.42 -0.26
C ARG A 168 2.06 4.46 0.35
N LEU A 169 1.57 5.69 0.45
CA LEU A 169 2.25 6.76 1.14
C LEU A 169 1.30 7.44 2.14
N LEU A 170 1.89 7.89 3.24
CA LEU A 170 1.19 8.56 4.34
C LEU A 170 1.81 9.94 4.56
N ARG A 171 0.98 10.94 4.81
CA ARG A 171 1.40 12.30 5.16
C ARG A 171 0.40 13.00 6.09
#